data_7393af38abcfd003131dd502f499d825
#
_entry.id   7393af38abcfd003131dd502f499d825
#
_cell.length_a   1.000
_cell.length_b   1.000
_cell.length_c   1.000
_cell.angle_alpha   90.00
_cell.angle_beta   90.00
_cell.angle_gamma   90.00
#
_symmetry.space_group_name_H-M   'P 1'
#
loop_
_entity.id
_entity.type
_entity.pdbx_description
1 polymer ?
#
loop_
_entity_poly.entity_id
_entity_poly.type
_entity_poly.pdbx_seq_one_letter_code
_entity_poly.pdbx_strand_id
1 'polypeptide(L)'
;MRTSQRPSGMLLSLLVTVLFVPAARAADVGAIVGVVKSTAGAPLAQATVTAVRIDGSGTRATISGSDGVYSFADVPPGTWAITAQVDGLPAVTTPTLTVVAGKAARYDVVMNIAAPPGAPPAPAAAAAVAPAPAAAPAATAAAVAAVVPEALQTPPPGPAVDTETPFAVGYLGWMNGTPRSNAPIFDTKFFTPEIRFDVNYLQDFNHPVDHTIVGSTEEFRSGEFQLEQVSFGGDFHWNGVKARFLSMMGLYAVTTPRNDASPGVGQWDLVGAYKYLSEANAGYHWDVNHGLNVDAGIFLSYIGLFSYYNYDNWTYQPSFVSSNTPWFFNGLRVQWFPTQTLKIEPWLINGWQSYAKYNSHPGFGGQILWIPNDSLKLVFNTYTIGQDNLASGSGYPANGGNPNASIGLPNPGGTYINYANVTRVHEDDSVLWKYYESPDGVISRKALSFTVDLGCEYGGGVHCSHNPNKANFFGMMLYDRTWFDHNIYAVTLGGGFMNNPGRYLALVPPINAATAVTGTPYFTQNPGQKLYQWDMQLNFQYMPKDWITWWTEVTFRHSDVPYWSGSGGVTPPAGNNGSPSSFVCNNGSVIGADSCASEGGIWYPDLVTREVIWGAGILVKF
;
A
#
# COMPACT_ATOMS: atom_id res chain seq x y z
N MET A 1 42.17 52.25 -4.11
CA MET A 1 42.15 51.62 -2.80
C MET A 1 40.71 51.54 -2.31
N ARG A 2 40.07 50.39 -2.48
CA ARG A 2 38.85 49.96 -1.78
C ARG A 2 38.95 48.45 -1.67
N THR A 3 39.17 48.01 -0.48
CA THR A 3 39.30 46.61 -0.07
C THR A 3 37.94 45.92 -0.09
N SER A 4 37.81 44.86 -0.87
CA SER A 4 36.66 43.96 -0.85
C SER A 4 36.84 42.97 0.30
N GLN A 5 35.98 43.05 1.30
CA GLN A 5 35.84 42.02 2.31
C GLN A 5 34.96 40.90 1.75
N ARG A 6 35.47 39.69 1.72
CA ARG A 6 34.72 38.44 1.51
C ARG A 6 34.03 38.09 2.83
N PRO A 7 32.76 37.70 2.83
CA PRO A 7 32.18 37.08 4.03
C PRO A 7 32.63 35.62 4.12
N SER A 8 33.18 35.29 5.27
CA SER A 8 33.57 33.96 5.69
C SER A 8 32.37 33.03 5.75
N GLY A 9 32.52 31.83 5.14
CA GLY A 9 31.55 30.78 5.19
C GLY A 9 31.27 30.31 6.62
N MET A 10 30.05 30.45 7.05
CA MET A 10 29.55 29.86 8.29
C MET A 10 29.06 28.45 7.95
N LEU A 11 29.91 27.47 8.25
CA LEU A 11 29.50 26.06 8.27
C LEU A 11 28.44 25.92 9.36
N LEU A 12 27.21 25.80 8.98
CA LEU A 12 26.10 25.46 9.86
C LEU A 12 26.22 23.96 10.18
N SER A 13 26.87 23.63 11.29
CA SER A 13 26.80 22.33 11.90
C SER A 13 25.38 22.14 12.41
N LEU A 14 24.54 21.46 11.61
CA LEU A 14 23.24 21.01 12.05
C LEU A 14 23.47 19.83 13.01
N LEU A 15 23.59 20.15 14.29
CA LEU A 15 23.58 19.18 15.39
C LEU A 15 22.14 18.64 15.44
N VAL A 16 21.92 17.48 14.82
CA VAL A 16 20.70 16.70 15.04
C VAL A 16 20.75 16.23 16.49
N THR A 17 20.17 17.02 17.37
CA THR A 17 19.87 16.57 18.74
C THR A 17 18.75 15.56 18.60
N VAL A 18 19.10 14.30 18.36
CA VAL A 18 18.19 13.18 18.57
C VAL A 18 17.84 13.23 20.05
N LEU A 19 16.65 13.70 20.36
CA LEU A 19 16.03 13.49 21.66
C LEU A 19 15.93 11.97 21.84
N PHE A 20 16.96 11.39 22.46
CA PHE A 20 16.84 10.09 23.10
C PHE A 20 15.83 10.28 24.23
N VAL A 21 14.56 10.10 23.94
CA VAL A 21 13.63 9.63 24.95
C VAL A 21 14.17 8.24 25.31
N PRO A 22 14.57 7.99 26.57
CA PRO A 22 14.94 6.65 26.95
C PRO A 22 13.72 5.78 26.63
N ALA A 23 13.85 4.91 25.65
CA ALA A 23 12.88 3.87 25.39
C ALA A 23 12.76 3.12 26.71
N ALA A 24 11.59 3.23 27.35
CA ALA A 24 11.25 2.28 28.39
C ALA A 24 11.50 0.92 27.75
N ARG A 25 12.52 0.21 28.23
CA ARG A 25 12.81 -1.16 27.84
C ARG A 25 11.47 -1.86 27.86
N ALA A 26 11.02 -2.37 26.73
CA ALA A 26 9.95 -3.35 26.71
C ALA A 26 10.39 -4.40 27.74
N ALA A 27 9.63 -4.51 28.82
CA ALA A 27 9.98 -5.45 29.87
C ALA A 27 10.16 -6.79 29.17
N ASP A 28 11.25 -7.50 29.48
CA ASP A 28 11.50 -8.86 29.02
C ASP A 28 10.37 -9.75 29.54
N VAL A 29 9.27 -9.81 28.80
CA VAL A 29 8.07 -10.57 29.17
C VAL A 29 7.86 -11.71 28.20
N GLY A 30 7.34 -12.82 28.68
CA GLY A 30 6.87 -13.93 27.86
C GLY A 30 5.35 -14.01 27.88
N ALA A 31 4.80 -15.13 27.43
CA ALA A 31 3.38 -15.43 27.49
C ALA A 31 3.15 -16.85 28.05
N ILE A 32 1.96 -17.11 28.59
CA ILE A 32 1.50 -18.45 28.91
C ILE A 32 0.22 -18.71 28.13
N VAL A 33 0.15 -19.81 27.41
CA VAL A 33 -1.03 -20.22 26.63
C VAL A 33 -1.35 -21.70 26.90
N GLY A 34 -2.60 -22.10 26.78
CA GLY A 34 -2.98 -23.50 26.91
C GLY A 34 -4.47 -23.72 26.72
N VAL A 35 -4.88 -24.97 26.87
CA VAL A 35 -6.28 -25.39 26.78
C VAL A 35 -6.70 -26.06 28.07
N VAL A 36 -7.85 -25.68 28.62
CA VAL A 36 -8.51 -26.44 29.69
C VAL A 36 -9.43 -27.46 29.03
N LYS A 37 -9.21 -28.73 29.30
CA LYS A 37 -9.95 -29.84 28.69
C LYS A 37 -10.30 -30.93 29.73
N SER A 38 -11.34 -31.70 29.45
CA SER A 38 -11.69 -32.88 30.24
C SER A 38 -10.72 -34.02 29.99
N THR A 39 -10.76 -35.03 30.82
CA THR A 39 -10.03 -36.32 30.61
C THR A 39 -10.42 -37.01 29.30
N ALA A 40 -11.61 -36.74 28.77
CA ALA A 40 -12.06 -37.21 27.45
C ALA A 40 -11.57 -36.34 26.28
N GLY A 41 -10.79 -35.30 26.55
CA GLY A 41 -10.26 -34.38 25.54
C GLY A 41 -11.21 -33.25 25.12
N ALA A 42 -12.44 -33.18 25.64
CA ALA A 42 -13.38 -32.10 25.31
C ALA A 42 -12.94 -30.77 25.95
N PRO A 43 -12.96 -29.64 25.22
CA PRO A 43 -12.59 -28.34 25.77
C PRO A 43 -13.60 -27.91 26.85
N LEU A 44 -13.10 -27.20 27.86
CA LEU A 44 -13.89 -26.66 28.95
C LEU A 44 -13.91 -25.14 28.90
N ALA A 45 -15.06 -24.61 28.51
CA ALA A 45 -15.31 -23.17 28.50
C ALA A 45 -15.55 -22.64 29.91
N GLN A 46 -15.35 -21.32 30.09
CA GLN A 46 -15.64 -20.61 31.34
C GLN A 46 -14.86 -21.13 32.57
N ALA A 47 -13.75 -21.84 32.35
CA ALA A 47 -12.85 -22.18 33.44
C ALA A 47 -12.07 -20.93 33.89
N THR A 48 -12.11 -20.63 35.16
CA THR A 48 -11.22 -19.61 35.75
C THR A 48 -9.82 -20.17 35.81
N VAL A 49 -8.88 -19.57 35.10
CA VAL A 49 -7.46 -19.98 35.09
C VAL A 49 -6.65 -18.92 35.80
N THR A 50 -5.90 -19.33 36.80
CA THR A 50 -5.02 -18.47 37.61
C THR A 50 -3.58 -18.91 37.46
N ALA A 51 -2.69 -18.00 37.08
CA ALA A 51 -1.25 -18.19 37.05
C ALA A 51 -0.62 -17.52 38.27
N VAL A 52 0.13 -18.24 39.04
CA VAL A 52 0.82 -17.74 40.25
C VAL A 52 2.32 -17.99 40.09
N ARG A 53 3.12 -16.94 40.27
CA ARG A 53 4.58 -17.07 40.28
C ARG A 53 5.04 -17.74 41.58
N ILE A 54 5.95 -18.68 41.48
CA ILE A 54 6.34 -19.51 42.62
C ILE A 54 6.99 -18.71 43.76
N ASP A 55 7.65 -17.59 43.44
CA ASP A 55 8.22 -16.68 44.45
C ASP A 55 7.16 -15.75 45.10
N GLY A 56 5.89 -15.90 44.73
CA GLY A 56 4.78 -15.09 45.27
C GLY A 56 4.72 -13.66 44.77
N SER A 57 5.60 -13.26 43.85
CA SER A 57 5.68 -11.86 43.38
C SER A 57 4.66 -11.48 42.29
N GLY A 58 3.80 -12.41 41.85
CA GLY A 58 2.80 -12.10 40.83
C GLY A 58 1.70 -13.15 40.71
N THR A 59 0.48 -12.65 40.50
CA THR A 59 -0.70 -13.48 40.20
C THR A 59 -1.44 -12.87 39.03
N ARG A 60 -1.92 -13.71 38.10
CA ARG A 60 -2.76 -13.32 36.96
C ARG A 60 -3.93 -14.28 36.84
N ALA A 61 -5.08 -13.78 36.40
CA ALA A 61 -6.27 -14.58 36.18
C ALA A 61 -6.88 -14.29 34.83
N THR A 62 -7.45 -15.29 34.19
CA THR A 62 -8.19 -15.23 32.94
C THR A 62 -9.31 -16.25 32.94
N ILE A 63 -10.17 -16.24 31.93
CA ILE A 63 -11.24 -17.24 31.77
C ILE A 63 -11.01 -17.92 30.42
N SER A 64 -11.15 -19.25 30.37
CA SER A 64 -11.03 -20.00 29.13
C SER A 64 -12.20 -19.71 28.18
N GLY A 65 -11.89 -19.57 26.89
CA GLY A 65 -12.87 -19.39 25.82
C GLY A 65 -13.78 -20.61 25.60
N SER A 66 -14.70 -20.51 24.65
CA SER A 66 -15.61 -21.61 24.27
C SER A 66 -14.87 -22.85 23.75
N ASP A 67 -13.66 -22.68 23.26
CA ASP A 67 -12.72 -23.72 22.81
C ASP A 67 -11.79 -24.22 23.90
N GLY A 68 -12.01 -23.76 25.13
CA GLY A 68 -11.17 -24.09 26.30
C GLY A 68 -9.82 -23.35 26.32
N VAL A 69 -9.49 -22.54 25.34
CA VAL A 69 -8.21 -21.82 25.24
C VAL A 69 -8.12 -20.72 26.30
N TYR A 70 -6.97 -20.63 26.95
CA TYR A 70 -6.63 -19.50 27.82
C TYR A 70 -5.26 -18.92 27.47
N SER A 71 -5.07 -17.64 27.73
CA SER A 71 -3.81 -16.95 27.51
C SER A 71 -3.55 -15.87 28.55
N PHE A 72 -2.26 -15.71 28.89
CA PHE A 72 -1.73 -14.59 29.66
C PHE A 72 -0.64 -13.93 28.82
N ALA A 73 -0.85 -12.69 28.44
CA ALA A 73 0.17 -11.85 27.82
C ALA A 73 1.03 -11.18 28.90
N ASP A 74 2.19 -10.70 28.51
CA ASP A 74 3.09 -9.90 29.34
C ASP A 74 3.46 -10.53 30.68
N VAL A 75 3.74 -11.82 30.67
CA VAL A 75 4.12 -12.59 31.86
C VAL A 75 5.61 -12.44 32.12
N PRO A 76 6.04 -11.90 33.28
CA PRO A 76 7.47 -11.80 33.60
C PRO A 76 8.15 -13.20 33.57
N PRO A 77 9.40 -13.30 33.09
CA PRO A 77 10.18 -14.51 33.12
C PRO A 77 10.29 -15.10 34.55
N GLY A 78 10.22 -16.39 34.64
CA GLY A 78 10.27 -17.08 35.92
C GLY A 78 9.46 -18.36 35.94
N THR A 79 9.36 -18.99 37.11
CA THR A 79 8.61 -20.23 37.29
C THR A 79 7.20 -19.96 37.81
N TRP A 80 6.21 -20.49 37.13
CA TRP A 80 4.80 -20.25 37.37
C TRP A 80 4.05 -21.57 37.59
N ALA A 81 3.00 -21.55 38.39
CA ALA A 81 2.02 -22.63 38.53
C ALA A 81 0.67 -22.14 37.97
N ILE A 82 -0.04 -23.01 37.26
CA ILE A 82 -1.37 -22.72 36.70
C ILE A 82 -2.39 -23.49 37.47
N THR A 83 -3.45 -22.83 37.92
CA THR A 83 -4.62 -23.46 38.52
C THR A 83 -5.84 -23.16 37.68
N ALA A 84 -6.55 -24.20 37.25
CA ALA A 84 -7.83 -24.05 36.57
C ALA A 84 -8.97 -24.52 37.46
N GLN A 85 -10.07 -23.80 37.44
CA GLN A 85 -11.28 -24.14 38.21
C GLN A 85 -12.51 -23.88 37.32
N VAL A 86 -13.42 -24.85 37.33
CA VAL A 86 -14.75 -24.74 36.70
C VAL A 86 -15.77 -24.90 37.84
N ASP A 87 -16.86 -24.14 37.76
CA ASP A 87 -17.90 -24.17 38.76
C ASP A 87 -18.43 -25.60 38.99
N GLY A 88 -18.46 -26.00 40.23
CA GLY A 88 -18.89 -27.35 40.65
C GLY A 88 -17.82 -28.43 40.52
N LEU A 89 -16.61 -28.11 40.09
CA LEU A 89 -15.49 -29.07 40.01
C LEU A 89 -14.32 -28.68 40.91
N PRO A 90 -13.54 -29.63 41.42
CA PRO A 90 -12.34 -29.31 42.18
C PRO A 90 -11.29 -28.63 41.29
N ALA A 91 -10.61 -27.63 41.84
CA ALA A 91 -9.53 -26.94 41.16
C ALA A 91 -8.36 -27.91 40.86
N VAL A 92 -7.76 -27.76 39.69
CA VAL A 92 -6.58 -28.52 39.26
C VAL A 92 -5.40 -27.56 39.12
N THR A 93 -4.35 -27.83 39.91
CA THR A 93 -3.09 -27.07 39.82
C THR A 93 -2.05 -27.92 39.08
N THR A 94 -1.39 -27.28 38.12
CA THR A 94 -0.38 -27.93 37.28
C THR A 94 0.99 -27.99 37.97
N PRO A 95 1.89 -28.86 37.50
CA PRO A 95 3.31 -28.71 37.76
C PRO A 95 3.81 -27.34 37.30
N THR A 96 4.92 -26.90 37.87
CA THR A 96 5.49 -25.61 37.53
C THR A 96 5.97 -25.56 36.07
N LEU A 97 5.74 -24.43 35.39
CA LEU A 97 6.27 -24.16 34.07
C LEU A 97 7.21 -22.95 34.10
N THR A 98 8.20 -22.93 33.24
CA THR A 98 9.15 -21.82 33.15
C THR A 98 8.77 -20.92 31.98
N VAL A 99 8.55 -19.61 32.27
CA VAL A 99 8.34 -18.56 31.28
C VAL A 99 9.69 -17.93 31.00
N VAL A 100 10.03 -17.82 29.72
CA VAL A 100 11.23 -17.17 29.20
C VAL A 100 10.80 -15.91 28.43
N ALA A 101 11.56 -14.83 28.57
CA ALA A 101 11.33 -13.58 27.82
C ALA A 101 11.22 -13.86 26.31
N GLY A 102 10.26 -13.22 25.66
CA GLY A 102 10.02 -13.33 24.22
C GLY A 102 9.44 -14.67 23.75
N LYS A 103 9.12 -15.61 24.68
CA LYS A 103 8.55 -16.92 24.32
C LYS A 103 7.21 -17.18 24.99
N ALA A 104 6.32 -17.89 24.28
CA ALA A 104 5.10 -18.41 24.85
C ALA A 104 5.37 -19.79 25.45
N ALA A 105 5.12 -19.95 26.75
CA ALA A 105 5.12 -21.25 27.44
C ALA A 105 3.72 -21.87 27.30
N ARG A 106 3.64 -23.09 26.78
CA ARG A 106 2.37 -23.76 26.57
C ARG A 106 2.14 -24.84 27.64
N TYR A 107 0.94 -24.83 28.24
CA TYR A 107 0.52 -25.89 29.17
C TYR A 107 -0.99 -26.12 29.08
N ASP A 108 -1.41 -27.35 28.76
CA ASP A 108 -2.81 -27.77 28.73
C ASP A 108 -3.21 -28.32 30.10
N VAL A 109 -4.32 -27.83 30.68
CA VAL A 109 -4.84 -28.30 31.95
C VAL A 109 -5.93 -29.33 31.70
N VAL A 110 -5.73 -30.55 32.23
CA VAL A 110 -6.71 -31.64 32.14
C VAL A 110 -7.48 -31.73 33.46
N MET A 111 -8.78 -31.49 33.39
CA MET A 111 -9.68 -31.59 34.53
C MET A 111 -10.36 -32.97 34.57
N ASN A 112 -10.31 -33.61 35.73
CA ASN A 112 -11.00 -34.88 35.90
C ASN A 112 -12.48 -34.64 36.15
N ILE A 113 -13.26 -34.69 35.07
CA ILE A 113 -14.72 -34.70 35.15
C ILE A 113 -15.13 -36.17 35.26
N ALA A 114 -15.59 -36.60 36.44
CA ALA A 114 -16.29 -37.85 36.55
C ALA A 114 -17.50 -37.81 35.63
N ALA A 115 -17.64 -38.79 34.72
CA ALA A 115 -18.82 -38.92 33.89
C ALA A 115 -20.05 -38.93 34.82
N PRO A 116 -21.13 -38.19 34.46
CA PRO A 116 -22.36 -38.26 35.24
C PRO A 116 -22.78 -39.73 35.38
N PRO A 117 -23.22 -40.18 36.58
CA PRO A 117 -23.58 -41.56 36.77
C PRO A 117 -24.79 -41.90 35.93
N GLY A 118 -24.63 -42.86 35.04
CA GLY A 118 -25.73 -43.63 34.46
C GLY A 118 -26.41 -43.06 33.23
N ALA A 119 -25.89 -43.39 32.06
CA ALA A 119 -26.77 -43.60 30.93
C ALA A 119 -27.29 -45.05 31.00
N PRO A 120 -28.60 -45.27 31.16
CA PRO A 120 -29.17 -46.62 31.09
C PRO A 120 -29.22 -47.11 29.63
N PRO A 121 -29.14 -48.44 29.42
CA PRO A 121 -29.33 -49.00 28.08
C PRO A 121 -30.77 -48.84 27.62
N ALA A 122 -30.97 -48.72 26.33
CA ALA A 122 -32.27 -48.51 25.68
C ALA A 122 -33.29 -49.60 26.09
N PRO A 123 -34.50 -49.23 26.53
CA PRO A 123 -35.55 -50.20 26.76
C PRO A 123 -36.42 -50.40 25.53
N ALA A 124 -36.77 -51.66 25.36
CA ALA A 124 -37.82 -52.11 24.45
C ALA A 124 -39.20 -51.60 24.87
N ALA A 125 -40.06 -51.44 23.89
CA ALA A 125 -41.42 -50.92 24.01
C ALA A 125 -42.32 -51.73 24.92
N ALA A 126 -43.11 -51.09 25.80
CA ALA A 126 -44.49 -51.50 26.12
C ALA A 126 -45.27 -50.51 26.97
N ALA A 127 -46.45 -50.22 26.47
CA ALA A 127 -47.74 -49.97 27.13
C ALA A 127 -48.00 -48.81 28.08
N ALA A 128 -49.02 -48.08 27.70
CA ALA A 128 -49.69 -46.96 28.32
C ALA A 128 -50.34 -47.18 29.70
N VAL A 129 -50.30 -46.17 30.57
CA VAL A 129 -51.37 -45.83 31.53
C VAL A 129 -51.38 -44.29 31.74
N ALA A 130 -52.53 -43.67 31.59
CA ALA A 130 -52.85 -42.24 31.74
C ALA A 130 -53.39 -41.94 33.18
N PRO A 131 -53.76 -40.68 33.51
CA PRO A 131 -52.93 -39.55 33.98
C PRO A 131 -53.40 -38.95 35.35
N ALA A 132 -52.59 -38.10 35.93
CA ALA A 132 -53.02 -37.16 36.96
C ALA A 132 -52.41 -35.76 36.68
N PRO A 133 -53.06 -34.65 37.10
CA PRO A 133 -52.86 -33.36 36.49
C PRO A 133 -51.56 -32.65 36.94
N ALA A 134 -50.92 -32.06 35.96
CA ALA A 134 -49.64 -31.43 36.06
C ALA A 134 -49.69 -30.06 36.68
N ALA A 135 -48.71 -29.78 37.55
CA ALA A 135 -48.25 -28.40 37.84
C ALA A 135 -47.46 -27.92 36.63
N ALA A 136 -47.72 -26.67 36.24
CA ALA A 136 -47.07 -26.06 35.09
C ALA A 136 -45.54 -26.01 35.26
N PRO A 137 -44.77 -26.47 34.27
CA PRO A 137 -43.32 -26.33 34.31
C PRO A 137 -42.94 -24.90 33.97
N ALA A 138 -42.13 -24.30 34.87
CA ALA A 138 -41.36 -23.10 34.48
C ALA A 138 -40.56 -23.42 33.21
N ALA A 139 -40.83 -22.68 32.15
CA ALA A 139 -40.07 -22.80 30.92
C ALA A 139 -38.64 -22.35 31.20
N THR A 140 -37.77 -23.28 31.41
CA THR A 140 -36.32 -23.08 31.23
C THR A 140 -36.11 -22.89 29.72
N ALA A 141 -36.02 -21.60 29.32
CA ALA A 141 -35.51 -21.27 28.01
C ALA A 141 -34.07 -21.80 27.97
N ALA A 142 -33.87 -22.96 27.36
CA ALA A 142 -32.55 -23.39 26.96
C ALA A 142 -32.07 -22.27 25.98
N ALA A 143 -31.08 -21.50 26.42
CA ALA A 143 -30.37 -20.59 25.52
C ALA A 143 -29.75 -21.45 24.43
N VAL A 144 -30.39 -21.50 23.28
CA VAL A 144 -29.78 -22.03 22.05
C VAL A 144 -28.61 -21.11 21.82
N ALA A 145 -27.40 -21.61 22.07
CA ALA A 145 -26.18 -20.90 21.69
C ALA A 145 -26.34 -20.56 20.21
N ALA A 146 -26.38 -19.28 19.90
CA ALA A 146 -26.54 -18.82 18.52
C ALA A 146 -25.34 -19.38 17.75
N VAL A 147 -25.59 -20.32 16.85
CA VAL A 147 -24.54 -20.88 15.98
C VAL A 147 -24.10 -19.73 15.09
N VAL A 148 -22.85 -19.31 15.24
CA VAL A 148 -22.25 -18.28 14.37
C VAL A 148 -22.36 -18.77 12.93
N PRO A 149 -22.99 -18.00 12.03
CA PRO A 149 -23.10 -18.36 10.62
C PRO A 149 -21.72 -18.72 10.04
N GLU A 150 -21.68 -19.70 9.14
CA GLU A 150 -20.41 -20.21 8.60
C GLU A 150 -19.54 -19.11 7.99
N ALA A 151 -20.15 -18.16 7.29
CA ALA A 151 -19.46 -17.02 6.69
C ALA A 151 -18.72 -16.14 7.71
N LEU A 152 -19.17 -16.11 8.96
CA LEU A 152 -18.56 -15.29 10.02
C LEU A 152 -17.58 -16.09 10.90
N GLN A 153 -17.40 -17.38 10.64
CA GLN A 153 -16.41 -18.19 11.35
C GLN A 153 -15.01 -17.87 10.87
N THR A 154 -14.04 -17.94 11.77
CA THR A 154 -12.61 -17.85 11.40
C THR A 154 -12.26 -18.99 10.44
N PRO A 155 -11.44 -18.75 9.40
CA PRO A 155 -10.91 -19.81 8.56
C PRO A 155 -10.15 -20.85 9.39
N PRO A 156 -10.12 -22.13 8.98
CA PRO A 156 -9.30 -23.11 9.65
C PRO A 156 -7.82 -22.72 9.55
N PRO A 157 -7.00 -23.03 10.58
CA PRO A 157 -5.56 -22.80 10.48
C PRO A 157 -4.98 -23.56 9.29
N GLY A 158 -4.09 -22.89 8.56
CA GLY A 158 -3.38 -23.51 7.44
C GLY A 158 -2.50 -24.68 7.88
N PRO A 159 -2.05 -25.52 6.93
CA PRO A 159 -1.17 -26.64 7.21
C PRO A 159 0.17 -26.16 7.80
N ALA A 160 0.81 -26.99 8.63
CA ALA A 160 2.10 -26.66 9.24
C ALA A 160 3.22 -26.40 8.21
N VAL A 161 3.13 -27.06 7.05
CA VAL A 161 3.95 -26.78 5.87
C VAL A 161 2.99 -26.55 4.72
N ASP A 162 2.98 -25.32 4.22
CA ASP A 162 2.11 -24.93 3.12
C ASP A 162 2.86 -25.07 1.79
N THR A 163 2.45 -26.06 1.00
CA THR A 163 3.00 -26.33 -0.33
C THR A 163 2.04 -25.92 -1.46
N GLU A 164 0.85 -25.46 -1.13
CA GLU A 164 -0.20 -25.15 -2.09
C GLU A 164 -0.39 -23.66 -2.32
N THR A 165 -0.35 -22.86 -1.23
CA THR A 165 -0.55 -21.41 -1.34
C THR A 165 0.58 -20.75 -2.11
N PRO A 166 0.28 -19.93 -3.11
CA PRO A 166 1.30 -19.18 -3.84
C PRO A 166 2.18 -18.33 -2.91
N PHE A 167 3.48 -18.41 -3.13
CA PHE A 167 4.52 -17.67 -2.41
C PHE A 167 4.62 -17.94 -0.90
N ALA A 168 4.06 -19.06 -0.40
CA ALA A 168 4.28 -19.49 0.97
C ALA A 168 5.70 -20.07 1.18
N VAL A 169 6.72 -19.32 0.76
CA VAL A 169 8.15 -19.70 0.79
C VAL A 169 8.90 -19.13 1.99
N GLY A 170 8.21 -18.44 2.87
CA GLY A 170 8.77 -17.80 4.06
C GLY A 170 8.18 -16.42 4.33
N TYR A 171 8.86 -15.62 5.16
CA TYR A 171 8.42 -14.26 5.46
C TYR A 171 8.80 -13.29 4.35
N LEU A 172 7.82 -12.74 3.64
CA LEU A 172 7.99 -11.82 2.52
C LEU A 172 7.71 -10.35 2.87
N GLY A 173 7.25 -10.04 4.07
CA GLY A 173 6.94 -8.67 4.50
C GLY A 173 8.14 -7.72 4.61
N TRP A 174 9.36 -8.20 4.32
CA TRP A 174 10.54 -7.36 4.17
C TRP A 174 10.64 -6.73 2.78
N MET A 175 9.94 -7.29 1.78
CA MET A 175 10.01 -6.85 0.39
C MET A 175 9.33 -5.50 0.21
N ASN A 176 9.96 -4.62 -0.56
CA ASN A 176 9.36 -3.35 -0.93
C ASN A 176 8.05 -3.58 -1.71
N GLY A 177 7.05 -2.75 -1.44
CA GLY A 177 5.73 -2.89 -2.03
C GLY A 177 4.91 -4.06 -1.46
N THR A 178 5.29 -4.59 -0.31
CA THR A 178 4.59 -5.71 0.35
C THR A 178 4.27 -5.35 1.81
N PRO A 179 3.04 -5.56 2.28
CA PRO A 179 2.71 -5.36 3.69
C PRO A 179 3.58 -6.24 4.60
N ARG A 180 4.05 -5.67 5.71
CA ARG A 180 4.84 -6.46 6.67
C ARG A 180 4.00 -7.24 7.67
N SER A 181 2.70 -6.92 7.84
CA SER A 181 1.77 -7.70 8.65
C SER A 181 1.46 -9.03 7.97
N ASN A 182 1.75 -10.15 8.66
CA ASN A 182 1.58 -11.50 8.11
C ASN A 182 0.15 -12.04 8.20
N ALA A 183 -0.66 -11.46 9.09
CA ALA A 183 -2.02 -11.90 9.29
C ALA A 183 -2.91 -10.68 9.55
N PRO A 184 -4.14 -10.68 9.05
CA PRO A 184 -5.13 -9.67 9.42
C PRO A 184 -5.47 -9.79 10.91
N ILE A 185 -5.83 -8.66 11.55
CA ILE A 185 -6.26 -8.65 12.95
C ILE A 185 -7.58 -9.40 13.12
N PHE A 186 -8.40 -9.35 12.09
CA PHE A 186 -9.70 -10.00 12.01
C PHE A 186 -9.83 -10.65 10.64
N ASP A 187 -10.28 -11.89 10.61
CA ASP A 187 -10.52 -12.65 9.38
C ASP A 187 -11.69 -13.60 9.55
N THR A 188 -12.50 -13.74 8.49
CA THR A 188 -13.60 -14.68 8.43
C THR A 188 -13.55 -15.49 7.12
N LYS A 189 -14.30 -16.58 7.06
CA LYS A 189 -14.44 -17.38 5.83
C LYS A 189 -15.01 -16.61 4.63
N PHE A 190 -15.62 -15.45 4.87
CA PHE A 190 -16.26 -14.64 3.83
C PHE A 190 -15.55 -13.32 3.56
N PHE A 191 -14.94 -12.70 4.58
CA PHE A 191 -14.43 -11.35 4.48
C PHE A 191 -13.16 -11.15 5.31
N THR A 192 -12.14 -10.63 4.67
CA THR A 192 -10.89 -10.16 5.28
C THR A 192 -10.86 -8.64 5.19
N PRO A 193 -11.06 -7.90 6.29
CA PRO A 193 -11.08 -6.43 6.28
C PRO A 193 -9.69 -5.84 6.07
N GLU A 194 -9.67 -4.62 5.52
CA GLU A 194 -8.48 -3.79 5.40
C GLU A 194 -8.81 -2.33 5.70
N ILE A 195 -8.02 -1.69 6.56
CA ILE A 195 -8.11 -0.27 6.90
C ILE A 195 -6.72 0.33 6.80
N ARG A 196 -6.59 1.48 6.11
CA ARG A 196 -5.33 2.22 5.96
C ARG A 196 -5.48 3.68 6.33
N PHE A 197 -4.45 4.23 6.95
CA PHE A 197 -4.29 5.66 7.21
C PHE A 197 -2.88 6.08 6.84
N ASP A 198 -2.77 7.23 6.17
CA ASP A 198 -1.54 7.94 5.87
C ASP A 198 -1.72 9.41 6.21
N VAL A 199 -0.94 9.88 7.17
CA VAL A 199 -0.94 11.27 7.65
C VAL A 199 0.48 11.76 7.71
N ASN A 200 0.75 12.92 7.14
CA ASN A 200 2.08 13.49 7.10
C ASN A 200 2.12 15.00 7.42
N TYR A 201 3.32 15.48 7.64
CA TYR A 201 3.73 16.88 7.54
C TYR A 201 4.97 16.94 6.66
N LEU A 202 4.95 17.80 5.65
CA LEU A 202 6.03 17.98 4.70
C LEU A 202 6.51 19.42 4.72
N GLN A 203 7.81 19.63 4.51
CA GLN A 203 8.42 20.93 4.34
C GLN A 203 9.28 20.91 3.08
N ASP A 204 8.81 21.57 2.04
CA ASP A 204 9.62 21.91 0.87
C ASP A 204 10.43 23.19 1.18
N PHE A 205 11.75 23.08 1.04
CA PHE A 205 12.65 24.20 1.29
C PHE A 205 12.73 25.20 0.13
N ASN A 206 12.07 24.93 -0.97
CA ASN A 206 11.86 25.93 -2.01
C ASN A 206 10.80 26.95 -1.62
N HIS A 207 9.92 26.63 -0.66
CA HIS A 207 8.87 27.51 -0.14
C HIS A 207 7.95 28.08 -1.24
N PRO A 208 7.31 27.25 -2.07
CA PRO A 208 6.37 27.75 -3.06
C PRO A 208 5.22 28.51 -2.40
N VAL A 209 4.78 29.60 -3.03
CA VAL A 209 3.78 30.53 -2.45
C VAL A 209 2.44 29.85 -2.21
N ASP A 210 2.04 28.94 -3.08
CA ASP A 210 0.79 28.20 -2.99
C ASP A 210 0.92 26.87 -2.24
N HIS A 211 2.06 26.62 -1.60
CA HIS A 211 2.36 25.42 -0.85
C HIS A 211 2.32 24.10 -1.65
N THR A 212 2.29 24.17 -2.97
CA THR A 212 2.17 22.97 -3.81
C THR A 212 3.54 22.37 -4.11
N ILE A 213 3.72 21.11 -3.77
CA ILE A 213 4.87 20.29 -4.16
C ILE A 213 4.56 19.65 -5.50
N VAL A 214 5.45 19.83 -6.48
CA VAL A 214 5.31 19.30 -7.83
C VAL A 214 6.23 18.11 -8.06
N GLY A 215 5.91 17.26 -9.04
CA GLY A 215 6.77 16.13 -9.41
C GLY A 215 6.78 14.98 -8.41
N SER A 216 5.77 14.89 -7.57
CA SER A 216 5.61 13.83 -6.56
C SER A 216 4.32 13.06 -6.76
N THR A 217 4.27 11.88 -6.21
CA THR A 217 3.08 11.01 -6.19
C THR A 217 2.53 10.82 -4.78
N GLU A 218 3.34 11.09 -3.75
CA GLU A 218 3.01 10.94 -2.34
C GLU A 218 3.23 12.22 -1.52
N GLU A 219 3.87 13.23 -2.09
CA GLU A 219 4.17 14.50 -1.44
C GLU A 219 3.51 15.64 -2.23
N PHE A 220 2.51 16.31 -1.68
CA PHE A 220 1.70 17.25 -2.44
C PHE A 220 1.64 18.65 -1.86
N ARG A 221 1.78 18.79 -0.53
CA ARG A 221 1.58 20.08 0.16
C ARG A 221 2.70 20.33 1.16
N SER A 222 3.24 21.55 1.15
CA SER A 222 4.33 21.99 2.04
C SER A 222 3.82 22.84 3.20
N GLY A 223 4.39 22.64 4.40
CA GLY A 223 4.16 23.49 5.57
C GLY A 223 2.85 23.21 6.31
N GLU A 224 2.21 22.09 6.06
CA GLU A 224 0.91 21.75 6.67
C GLU A 224 0.78 20.24 6.95
N PHE A 225 -0.05 19.87 7.94
CA PHE A 225 -0.43 18.49 8.15
C PHE A 225 -1.48 18.08 7.11
N GLN A 226 -1.26 16.93 6.47
CA GLN A 226 -2.14 16.41 5.45
C GLN A 226 -2.61 15.00 5.77
N LEU A 227 -3.84 14.71 5.37
CA LEU A 227 -4.39 13.38 5.29
C LEU A 227 -4.27 12.92 3.85
N GLU A 228 -3.25 12.09 3.58
CA GLU A 228 -3.01 11.57 2.24
C GLU A 228 -3.98 10.46 1.89
N GLN A 229 -4.18 9.51 2.81
CA GLN A 229 -5.02 8.35 2.57
C GLN A 229 -5.85 8.00 3.80
N VAL A 230 -7.15 7.75 3.56
CA VAL A 230 -8.00 6.92 4.40
C VAL A 230 -8.67 5.91 3.51
N SER A 231 -8.44 4.64 3.79
CA SER A 231 -9.04 3.53 3.05
C SER A 231 -9.68 2.55 4.01
N PHE A 232 -10.82 2.04 3.61
CA PHE A 232 -11.49 0.94 4.30
C PHE A 232 -12.17 0.04 3.27
N GLY A 233 -12.25 -1.24 3.58
CA GLY A 233 -12.79 -2.27 2.71
C GLY A 233 -12.16 -3.61 3.02
N GLY A 234 -11.81 -4.36 1.99
CA GLY A 234 -11.16 -5.66 2.13
C GLY A 234 -11.52 -6.63 1.01
N ASP A 235 -11.19 -7.88 1.26
CA ASP A 235 -11.39 -8.98 0.34
C ASP A 235 -12.61 -9.81 0.73
N PHE A 236 -13.52 -10.02 -0.21
CA PHE A 236 -14.69 -10.91 -0.10
C PHE A 236 -14.40 -12.19 -0.86
N HIS A 237 -14.64 -13.33 -0.24
CA HIS A 237 -14.39 -14.64 -0.85
C HIS A 237 -15.39 -15.70 -0.38
N TRP A 238 -15.96 -16.44 -1.31
CA TRP A 238 -16.91 -17.52 -1.01
C TRP A 238 -17.02 -18.49 -2.18
N ASN A 239 -16.69 -19.76 -1.97
CA ASN A 239 -16.83 -20.82 -2.97
C ASN A 239 -16.19 -20.45 -4.34
N GLY A 240 -14.96 -19.95 -4.34
CA GLY A 240 -14.26 -19.53 -5.55
C GLY A 240 -14.65 -18.14 -6.05
N VAL A 241 -15.81 -17.59 -5.69
CA VAL A 241 -16.16 -16.21 -6.00
C VAL A 241 -15.32 -15.27 -5.13
N LYS A 242 -14.75 -14.26 -5.73
CA LYS A 242 -13.92 -13.25 -5.05
C LYS A 242 -14.31 -11.85 -5.50
N ALA A 243 -14.18 -10.91 -4.60
CA ALA A 243 -14.28 -9.49 -4.88
C ALA A 243 -13.39 -8.72 -3.93
N ARG A 244 -12.82 -7.63 -4.39
CA ARG A 244 -12.09 -6.70 -3.57
C ARG A 244 -12.69 -5.32 -3.72
N PHE A 245 -12.91 -4.67 -2.61
CA PHE A 245 -13.28 -3.27 -2.53
C PHE A 245 -12.36 -2.58 -1.54
N LEU A 246 -11.74 -1.48 -1.95
CA LEU A 246 -11.01 -0.60 -1.05
C LEU A 246 -11.29 0.85 -1.44
N SER A 247 -11.77 1.64 -0.49
CA SER A 247 -12.03 3.06 -0.70
C SER A 247 -10.70 3.83 -0.78
N MET A 248 -10.76 5.06 -1.30
CA MET A 248 -9.66 5.99 -1.31
C MET A 248 -10.20 7.40 -1.00
N MET A 249 -9.82 7.94 0.16
CA MET A 249 -10.15 9.29 0.57
C MET A 249 -8.88 9.99 1.02
N GLY A 250 -8.90 11.31 1.09
CA GLY A 250 -7.72 12.13 1.31
C GLY A 250 -7.17 12.70 0.00
N LEU A 251 -5.94 13.21 0.00
CA LEU A 251 -5.34 13.84 -1.18
C LEU A 251 -5.16 12.86 -2.34
N TYR A 252 -4.93 11.58 -2.07
CA TYR A 252 -4.84 10.56 -3.11
C TYR A 252 -6.07 10.47 -4.00
N ALA A 253 -7.27 10.73 -3.46
CA ALA A 253 -8.49 10.73 -4.26
C ALA A 253 -8.54 11.86 -5.31
N VAL A 254 -7.69 12.86 -5.16
CA VAL A 254 -7.58 13.98 -6.10
C VAL A 254 -6.34 13.85 -6.97
N THR A 255 -5.22 13.51 -6.35
CA THR A 255 -3.92 13.52 -7.01
C THR A 255 -3.68 12.31 -7.90
N THR A 256 -4.20 11.14 -7.55
CA THR A 256 -4.04 9.92 -8.35
C THR A 256 -4.77 9.99 -9.70
N PRO A 257 -6.07 10.34 -9.77
CA PRO A 257 -6.77 10.37 -11.04
C PRO A 257 -6.45 11.60 -11.90
N ARG A 258 -5.61 12.52 -11.45
CA ARG A 258 -5.30 13.75 -12.19
C ARG A 258 -4.75 13.54 -13.61
N ASN A 259 -4.12 12.41 -13.85
CA ASN A 259 -3.59 12.03 -15.16
C ASN A 259 -4.51 11.08 -15.92
N ASP A 260 -5.71 10.82 -15.41
CA ASP A 260 -6.70 10.01 -16.12
C ASP A 260 -7.08 10.67 -17.46
N ALA A 261 -7.10 9.86 -18.48
CA ALA A 261 -7.44 10.29 -19.84
C ALA A 261 -8.93 10.31 -20.12
N SER A 262 -9.77 9.79 -19.25
CA SER A 262 -11.21 9.68 -19.43
C SER A 262 -11.94 11.02 -19.53
N PRO A 263 -11.53 12.11 -18.85
CA PRO A 263 -12.22 13.39 -18.97
C PRO A 263 -12.29 13.87 -20.41
N GLY A 264 -13.49 14.20 -20.85
CA GLY A 264 -13.74 14.65 -22.22
C GLY A 264 -14.02 13.55 -23.24
N VAL A 265 -13.99 12.29 -22.84
CA VAL A 265 -14.40 11.15 -23.67
C VAL A 265 -15.81 10.70 -23.27
N GLY A 266 -16.82 11.12 -24.01
CA GLY A 266 -18.22 10.84 -23.70
C GLY A 266 -18.84 11.85 -22.73
N GLN A 267 -20.04 11.50 -22.22
CA GLN A 267 -20.83 12.41 -21.37
C GLN A 267 -20.61 12.22 -19.87
N TRP A 268 -20.04 11.08 -19.48
CA TRP A 268 -20.00 10.68 -18.08
C TRP A 268 -18.69 11.11 -17.44
N ASP A 269 -18.77 11.72 -16.25
CA ASP A 269 -17.61 12.04 -15.41
C ASP A 269 -17.14 10.78 -14.67
N LEU A 270 -16.22 10.06 -15.29
CA LEU A 270 -15.66 8.84 -14.72
C LEU A 270 -14.73 9.12 -13.53
N VAL A 271 -14.02 10.25 -13.55
CA VAL A 271 -13.20 10.67 -12.39
C VAL A 271 -14.10 10.94 -11.19
N GLY A 272 -15.18 11.67 -11.38
CA GLY A 272 -16.17 11.91 -10.32
C GLY A 272 -16.80 10.62 -9.79
N ALA A 273 -17.01 9.63 -10.68
CA ALA A 273 -17.56 8.34 -10.29
C ALA A 273 -16.57 7.45 -9.52
N TYR A 274 -15.28 7.47 -9.87
CA TYR A 274 -14.33 6.44 -9.42
C TYR A 274 -13.19 6.94 -8.54
N LYS A 275 -12.98 8.25 -8.38
CA LYS A 275 -11.85 8.81 -7.61
C LYS A 275 -11.76 8.34 -6.15
N TYR A 276 -12.86 7.86 -5.58
CA TYR A 276 -12.90 7.33 -4.21
C TYR A 276 -12.74 5.80 -4.14
N LEU A 277 -12.44 5.16 -5.27
CA LEU A 277 -12.16 3.74 -5.35
C LEU A 277 -10.68 3.52 -5.63
N SER A 278 -9.97 3.00 -4.64
CA SER A 278 -8.59 2.54 -4.85
C SER A 278 -8.58 1.24 -5.62
N GLU A 279 -9.38 0.29 -5.16
CA GLU A 279 -9.60 -1.00 -5.81
C GLU A 279 -11.09 -1.37 -5.76
N ALA A 280 -11.63 -1.83 -6.88
CA ALA A 280 -13.00 -2.30 -7.00
C ALA A 280 -13.08 -3.33 -8.12
N ASN A 281 -12.94 -4.60 -7.78
CA ASN A 281 -12.91 -5.68 -8.76
C ASN A 281 -13.61 -6.93 -8.22
N ALA A 282 -14.04 -7.79 -9.13
CA ALA A 282 -14.62 -9.07 -8.80
C ALA A 282 -14.25 -10.12 -9.84
N GLY A 283 -14.26 -11.37 -9.42
CA GLY A 283 -13.87 -12.47 -10.27
C GLY A 283 -14.09 -13.83 -9.66
N TYR A 284 -13.37 -14.79 -10.19
CA TYR A 284 -13.46 -16.18 -9.77
C TYR A 284 -12.08 -16.83 -9.67
N HIS A 285 -11.93 -17.69 -8.70
CA HIS A 285 -10.77 -18.54 -8.46
C HIS A 285 -11.07 -19.99 -8.85
N TRP A 286 -10.13 -20.60 -9.56
CA TRP A 286 -10.10 -22.03 -9.86
C TRP A 286 -8.87 -22.67 -9.26
N ASP A 287 -9.05 -23.85 -8.68
CA ASP A 287 -7.96 -24.70 -8.15
C ASP A 287 -7.22 -25.40 -9.30
N VAL A 288 -6.49 -24.62 -10.11
CA VAL A 288 -5.64 -25.10 -11.20
C VAL A 288 -4.19 -24.83 -10.87
N ASN A 289 -3.38 -25.87 -10.78
CA ASN A 289 -2.00 -25.82 -10.24
C ASN A 289 -2.00 -25.21 -8.82
N HIS A 290 -1.40 -24.03 -8.61
CA HIS A 290 -1.41 -23.29 -7.36
C HIS A 290 -2.41 -22.14 -7.38
N GLY A 291 -3.32 -22.13 -8.32
CA GLY A 291 -4.42 -21.17 -8.45
C GLY A 291 -4.47 -20.48 -9.81
N LEU A 292 -5.68 -20.23 -10.26
CA LEU A 292 -6.00 -19.40 -11.43
C LEU A 292 -7.11 -18.43 -11.04
N ASN A 293 -6.85 -17.15 -11.14
CA ASN A 293 -7.84 -16.09 -10.91
C ASN A 293 -8.14 -15.35 -12.20
N VAL A 294 -9.40 -15.01 -12.41
CA VAL A 294 -9.82 -14.08 -13.47
C VAL A 294 -10.69 -13.02 -12.83
N ASP A 295 -10.25 -11.78 -12.89
CA ASP A 295 -10.87 -10.64 -12.21
C ASP A 295 -11.08 -9.49 -13.19
N ALA A 296 -12.15 -8.70 -13.02
CA ALA A 296 -12.43 -7.50 -13.79
C ALA A 296 -12.78 -6.33 -12.86
N GLY A 297 -12.36 -5.12 -13.23
CA GLY A 297 -12.64 -3.90 -12.49
C GLY A 297 -11.45 -2.96 -12.39
N ILE A 298 -11.37 -2.23 -11.28
CA ILE A 298 -10.31 -1.28 -10.96
C ILE A 298 -9.30 -1.95 -10.02
N PHE A 299 -8.03 -1.85 -10.37
CA PHE A 299 -6.91 -2.47 -9.68
C PHE A 299 -5.78 -1.47 -9.49
N LEU A 300 -4.92 -1.73 -8.50
CA LEU A 300 -3.58 -1.14 -8.52
C LEU A 300 -2.80 -1.60 -9.74
N SER A 301 -1.89 -0.77 -10.20
CA SER A 301 -0.98 -1.12 -11.30
C SER A 301 -0.11 -2.33 -10.94
N TYR A 302 0.17 -3.16 -11.95
CA TYR A 302 1.21 -4.19 -11.86
C TYR A 302 2.59 -3.65 -12.25
N ILE A 303 2.67 -2.48 -12.87
CA ILE A 303 3.92 -1.83 -13.29
C ILE A 303 4.47 -1.03 -12.11
N GLY A 304 5.75 -1.19 -11.85
CA GLY A 304 6.43 -0.56 -10.72
C GLY A 304 6.68 -1.51 -9.56
N LEU A 305 7.75 -1.24 -8.82
CA LEU A 305 8.14 -2.01 -7.64
C LEU A 305 7.51 -1.47 -6.36
N PHE A 306 7.34 -0.14 -6.28
CA PHE A 306 6.73 0.51 -5.14
C PHE A 306 5.20 0.35 -5.19
N SER A 307 4.62 0.03 -4.04
CA SER A 307 3.17 0.06 -3.88
C SER A 307 2.67 1.49 -3.91
N TYR A 308 1.46 1.69 -4.41
CA TYR A 308 0.72 2.92 -4.23
C TYR A 308 0.47 3.24 -2.74
N TYR A 309 0.47 2.24 -1.88
CA TYR A 309 0.25 2.38 -0.45
C TYR A 309 1.59 2.51 0.29
N ASN A 310 1.87 3.69 0.81
CA ASN A 310 3.15 4.02 1.46
C ASN A 310 3.51 3.14 2.65
N TYR A 311 2.50 2.59 3.35
CA TYR A 311 2.74 1.62 4.42
C TYR A 311 3.56 0.41 3.97
N ASP A 312 3.45 0.02 2.69
CA ASP A 312 4.10 -1.16 2.13
C ASP A 312 5.52 -0.86 1.62
N ASN A 313 5.94 0.41 1.60
CA ASN A 313 7.15 0.86 0.95
C ASN A 313 8.34 1.05 1.91
N TRP A 314 9.54 0.99 1.34
CA TRP A 314 10.79 1.24 2.05
C TRP A 314 11.09 2.73 2.27
N THR A 315 10.61 3.59 1.38
CA THR A 315 10.66 5.05 1.47
C THR A 315 9.25 5.61 1.42
N TYR A 316 9.05 6.84 1.85
CA TYR A 316 7.76 7.50 1.73
C TYR A 316 7.56 7.98 0.29
N GLN A 317 8.44 8.84 -0.20
CA GLN A 317 8.45 9.25 -1.60
C GLN A 317 9.46 8.40 -2.37
N PRO A 318 9.03 7.57 -3.32
CA PRO A 318 9.94 6.86 -4.20
C PRO A 318 10.64 7.80 -5.19
N SER A 319 11.65 7.30 -5.87
CA SER A 319 12.31 8.01 -6.97
C SER A 319 11.32 8.48 -8.05
N PHE A 320 11.68 9.53 -8.76
CA PHE A 320 10.98 9.96 -9.97
C PHE A 320 10.71 8.85 -10.97
N VAL A 321 11.57 7.85 -11.04
CA VAL A 321 11.38 6.68 -11.90
C VAL A 321 10.06 5.99 -11.53
N SER A 322 9.85 5.69 -10.26
CA SER A 322 8.61 5.09 -9.78
C SER A 322 7.41 6.04 -9.87
N SER A 323 7.60 7.33 -9.58
CA SER A 323 6.53 8.33 -9.63
C SER A 323 5.92 8.51 -11.03
N ASN A 324 6.60 8.05 -12.07
CA ASN A 324 6.14 8.15 -13.45
C ASN A 324 5.61 6.83 -14.03
N THR A 325 5.46 5.80 -13.21
CA THR A 325 4.71 4.58 -13.56
C THR A 325 3.21 4.79 -13.30
N PRO A 326 2.32 4.00 -13.93
CA PRO A 326 0.88 4.12 -13.68
C PRO A 326 0.53 3.58 -12.29
N TRP A 327 -0.48 4.17 -11.66
CA TRP A 327 -0.91 3.81 -10.30
C TRP A 327 -2.12 2.89 -10.27
N PHE A 328 -2.97 2.96 -11.29
CA PHE A 328 -4.16 2.13 -11.38
C PHE A 328 -4.45 1.71 -12.82
N PHE A 329 -5.17 0.61 -12.96
CA PHE A 329 -5.75 0.15 -14.20
C PHE A 329 -7.22 -0.20 -14.03
N ASN A 330 -8.01 0.00 -15.08
CA ASN A 330 -9.36 -0.53 -15.21
C ASN A 330 -9.40 -1.52 -16.36
N GLY A 331 -9.79 -2.78 -16.09
CA GLY A 331 -9.75 -3.81 -17.11
C GLY A 331 -9.99 -5.24 -16.61
N LEU A 332 -9.40 -6.17 -17.31
CA LEU A 332 -9.41 -7.60 -17.01
C LEU A 332 -8.00 -8.07 -16.65
N ARG A 333 -7.89 -8.83 -15.58
CA ARG A 333 -6.67 -9.44 -15.08
C ARG A 333 -6.83 -10.97 -15.02
N VAL A 334 -5.82 -11.69 -15.46
CA VAL A 334 -5.69 -13.13 -15.21
C VAL A 334 -4.43 -13.35 -14.38
N GLN A 335 -4.54 -14.06 -13.25
CA GLN A 335 -3.41 -14.47 -12.43
C GLN A 335 -3.30 -15.98 -12.44
N TRP A 336 -2.27 -16.52 -13.02
CA TRP A 336 -2.00 -17.95 -13.03
C TRP A 336 -0.72 -18.25 -12.25
N PHE A 337 -0.82 -19.20 -11.34
CA PHE A 337 0.29 -19.70 -10.51
C PHE A 337 0.66 -21.12 -10.94
N PRO A 338 1.53 -21.29 -11.97
CA PRO A 338 1.92 -22.61 -12.45
C PRO A 338 2.72 -23.39 -11.41
N THR A 339 3.43 -22.71 -10.52
CA THR A 339 4.14 -23.25 -9.36
C THR A 339 3.92 -22.36 -8.15
N GLN A 340 4.26 -22.85 -6.97
CA GLN A 340 4.18 -22.06 -5.73
C GLN A 340 5.02 -20.77 -5.77
N THR A 341 6.05 -20.72 -6.60
CA THR A 341 7.03 -19.62 -6.64
C THR A 341 6.88 -18.70 -7.84
N LEU A 342 6.01 -19.03 -8.80
CA LEU A 342 5.88 -18.31 -10.07
C LEU A 342 4.45 -17.88 -10.31
N LYS A 343 4.26 -16.60 -10.67
CA LYS A 343 3.01 -16.03 -11.17
C LYS A 343 3.20 -15.51 -12.59
N ILE A 344 2.24 -15.78 -13.46
CA ILE A 344 2.12 -15.21 -14.80
C ILE A 344 0.77 -14.47 -14.84
N GLU A 345 0.82 -13.18 -15.21
CA GLU A 345 -0.33 -12.30 -15.04
C GLU A 345 -0.55 -11.42 -16.27
N PRO A 346 -1.24 -11.92 -17.33
CA PRO A 346 -1.64 -11.10 -18.46
C PRO A 346 -2.82 -10.19 -18.12
N TRP A 347 -2.82 -8.98 -18.74
CA TRP A 347 -3.80 -7.94 -18.57
C TRP A 347 -4.36 -7.43 -19.89
N LEU A 348 -5.65 -7.12 -19.89
CA LEU A 348 -6.33 -6.34 -20.92
C LEU A 348 -6.99 -5.15 -20.25
N ILE A 349 -6.53 -3.93 -20.55
CA ILE A 349 -6.89 -2.72 -19.81
C ILE A 349 -7.38 -1.61 -20.74
N ASN A 350 -8.10 -0.66 -20.17
CA ASN A 350 -8.66 0.45 -20.95
C ASN A 350 -7.57 1.40 -21.50
N GLY A 351 -6.46 1.53 -20.80
CA GLY A 351 -5.32 2.36 -21.20
C GLY A 351 -4.36 2.58 -20.03
N TRP A 352 -3.27 3.29 -20.30
CA TRP A 352 -2.27 3.65 -19.31
C TRP A 352 -2.85 4.62 -18.28
N GLN A 353 -3.09 4.17 -17.05
CA GLN A 353 -3.71 4.95 -15.98
C GLN A 353 -5.01 5.65 -16.41
N SER A 354 -5.97 4.87 -16.93
CA SER A 354 -7.22 5.41 -17.44
C SER A 354 -8.44 4.60 -17.00
N TYR A 355 -9.47 5.30 -16.54
CA TYR A 355 -10.76 4.67 -16.24
C TYR A 355 -11.49 4.23 -17.48
N ALA A 356 -11.34 4.94 -18.61
CA ALA A 356 -11.95 4.61 -19.88
C ALA A 356 -10.96 4.44 -21.01
N LYS A 357 -11.39 3.71 -22.02
CA LYS A 357 -10.70 3.69 -23.30
C LYS A 357 -10.95 4.99 -24.04
N TYR A 358 -9.90 5.75 -24.32
CA TYR A 358 -10.02 7.01 -25.06
C TYR A 358 -9.35 7.00 -26.44
N ASN A 359 -8.57 6.00 -26.73
CA ASN A 359 -7.81 5.82 -27.95
C ASN A 359 -8.43 4.67 -28.81
N SER A 360 -7.83 4.33 -29.95
CA SER A 360 -8.38 3.39 -30.91
C SER A 360 -8.49 1.95 -30.40
N HIS A 361 -7.64 1.55 -29.46
CA HIS A 361 -7.60 0.16 -28.93
C HIS A 361 -7.23 0.12 -27.44
N PRO A 362 -7.56 -0.96 -26.74
CA PRO A 362 -7.18 -1.13 -25.35
C PRO A 362 -5.67 -1.37 -25.18
N GLY A 363 -5.18 -1.26 -23.97
CA GLY A 363 -3.83 -1.67 -23.59
C GLY A 363 -3.76 -3.17 -23.30
N PHE A 364 -2.63 -3.77 -23.64
CA PHE A 364 -2.31 -5.16 -23.33
C PHE A 364 -0.91 -5.23 -22.74
N GLY A 365 -0.77 -5.97 -21.65
CA GLY A 365 0.51 -6.17 -20.98
C GLY A 365 0.46 -7.29 -19.97
N GLY A 366 1.39 -7.30 -19.04
CA GLY A 366 1.41 -8.33 -18.01
C GLY A 366 2.63 -8.29 -17.12
N GLN A 367 2.61 -9.18 -16.14
CA GLN A 367 3.68 -9.37 -15.17
C GLN A 367 4.08 -10.84 -15.11
N ILE A 368 5.39 -11.08 -15.02
CA ILE A 368 5.93 -12.33 -14.52
C ILE A 368 6.59 -12.04 -13.18
N LEU A 369 6.10 -12.68 -12.12
CA LEU A 369 6.64 -12.56 -10.77
C LEU A 369 7.21 -13.92 -10.34
N TRP A 370 8.50 -13.94 -10.01
CA TRP A 370 9.20 -15.13 -9.53
C TRP A 370 9.85 -14.88 -8.17
N ILE A 371 9.42 -15.64 -7.16
CA ILE A 371 9.95 -15.63 -5.80
C ILE A 371 10.45 -17.03 -5.46
N PRO A 372 11.67 -17.41 -5.88
CA PRO A 372 12.19 -18.77 -5.72
C PRO A 372 12.38 -19.17 -4.25
N ASN A 373 12.57 -18.21 -3.37
CA ASN A 373 12.75 -18.38 -1.93
C ASN A 373 12.43 -17.06 -1.20
N ASP A 374 12.53 -17.06 0.11
CA ASP A 374 12.26 -15.89 0.96
C ASP A 374 13.28 -14.75 0.84
N SER A 375 14.32 -14.90 0.04
CA SER A 375 15.43 -13.95 -0.06
C SER A 375 15.56 -13.28 -1.42
N LEU A 376 14.81 -13.73 -2.42
CA LEU A 376 14.89 -13.22 -3.80
C LEU A 376 13.49 -13.03 -4.40
N LYS A 377 13.26 -11.87 -4.99
CA LYS A 377 12.07 -11.56 -5.80
C LYS A 377 12.53 -10.96 -7.13
N LEU A 378 12.03 -11.50 -8.22
CA LEU A 378 12.23 -11.01 -9.57
C LEU A 378 10.88 -10.63 -10.17
N VAL A 379 10.79 -9.44 -10.75
CA VAL A 379 9.59 -8.89 -11.35
C VAL A 379 9.93 -8.46 -12.77
N PHE A 380 9.14 -8.92 -13.73
CA PHE A 380 9.20 -8.52 -15.13
C PHE A 380 7.84 -7.99 -15.54
N ASN A 381 7.77 -6.69 -15.80
CA ASN A 381 6.54 -6.01 -16.18
C ASN A 381 6.64 -5.50 -17.60
N THR A 382 5.65 -5.82 -18.42
CA THR A 382 5.57 -5.35 -19.78
C THR A 382 4.23 -4.70 -20.08
N TYR A 383 4.26 -3.61 -20.86
CA TYR A 383 3.11 -3.01 -21.52
C TYR A 383 3.42 -3.01 -23.02
N THR A 384 3.06 -4.12 -23.67
CA THR A 384 3.62 -4.46 -24.98
C THR A 384 2.90 -3.84 -26.16
N ILE A 385 1.59 -3.65 -26.04
CA ILE A 385 0.77 -3.00 -27.08
C ILE A 385 -0.25 -2.19 -26.30
N GLY A 386 -0.13 -0.89 -26.33
CA GLY A 386 -1.03 -0.13 -25.52
C GLY A 386 -1.21 1.28 -25.98
N GLN A 387 -2.20 1.84 -25.40
CA GLN A 387 -2.53 3.21 -25.54
C GLN A 387 -1.68 4.07 -24.68
N ASP A 388 -1.28 5.19 -25.23
CA ASP A 388 -0.79 6.31 -24.47
C ASP A 388 -1.95 7.17 -24.01
N ASN A 389 -2.12 7.35 -22.71
CA ASN A 389 -3.11 8.27 -22.17
C ASN A 389 -2.58 9.67 -21.89
N LEU A 390 -1.27 9.85 -21.93
CA LEU A 390 -0.64 11.10 -21.48
C LEU A 390 -0.97 12.29 -22.37
N ALA A 391 -1.35 12.00 -23.59
CA ALA A 391 -1.68 13.01 -24.56
C ALA A 391 -3.14 13.47 -24.53
N SER A 392 -3.98 12.76 -23.82
CA SER A 392 -5.42 12.93 -23.94
C SER A 392 -5.94 14.23 -23.35
N GLY A 393 -5.37 14.68 -22.27
CA GLY A 393 -5.85 15.89 -21.60
C GLY A 393 -5.78 17.15 -22.44
N SER A 394 -5.01 17.16 -23.52
CA SER A 394 -4.83 18.35 -24.38
C SER A 394 -5.47 18.22 -25.73
N GLY A 395 -5.81 17.04 -26.12
CA GLY A 395 -6.19 16.75 -27.49
C GLY A 395 -7.69 16.83 -27.74
N TYR A 396 -8.50 16.82 -26.70
CA TYR A 396 -9.94 16.95 -26.84
C TYR A 396 -10.33 18.42 -26.71
N PRO A 397 -10.92 19.03 -27.76
CA PRO A 397 -11.48 20.34 -27.58
C PRO A 397 -12.54 20.30 -26.50
N ALA A 398 -12.50 21.27 -25.60
CA ALA A 398 -13.46 21.43 -24.49
C ALA A 398 -14.95 21.43 -24.93
N ASN A 399 -15.22 21.26 -26.18
CA ASN A 399 -16.51 21.37 -26.86
C ASN A 399 -16.98 20.05 -27.53
N GLY A 400 -16.55 18.89 -27.07
CA GLY A 400 -17.10 17.61 -27.55
C GLY A 400 -16.75 17.26 -29.00
N GLY A 401 -15.58 17.67 -29.45
CA GLY A 401 -15.07 17.29 -30.78
C GLY A 401 -14.94 15.77 -30.92
N ASN A 402 -15.14 15.30 -32.12
CA ASN A 402 -15.03 13.90 -32.49
C ASN A 402 -13.67 13.33 -32.05
N PRO A 403 -13.62 12.27 -31.19
CA PRO A 403 -12.38 11.64 -30.76
C PRO A 403 -11.55 11.06 -31.91
N ASN A 404 -12.15 10.88 -33.07
CA ASN A 404 -11.47 10.48 -34.30
C ASN A 404 -11.06 11.67 -35.18
N ALA A 405 -11.39 12.90 -34.79
CA ALA A 405 -10.86 14.06 -35.46
C ALA A 405 -9.39 14.20 -35.12
N SER A 406 -8.56 14.33 -36.12
CA SER A 406 -7.14 14.67 -36.00
C SER A 406 -7.01 15.97 -35.22
N ILE A 407 -6.87 15.91 -33.92
CA ILE A 407 -6.59 17.08 -33.10
C ILE A 407 -5.10 17.32 -33.20
N GLY A 408 -4.71 17.78 -34.33
CA GLY A 408 -3.37 18.26 -34.53
C GLY A 408 -3.22 19.61 -33.85
N LEU A 409 -2.69 19.63 -32.64
CA LEU A 409 -2.05 20.85 -32.19
C LEU A 409 -0.72 20.96 -32.94
N PRO A 410 -0.46 22.10 -33.58
CA PRO A 410 0.82 22.26 -34.26
C PRO A 410 1.94 22.17 -33.20
N ASN A 411 2.78 21.18 -33.35
CA ASN A 411 4.08 21.22 -32.75
C ASN A 411 4.81 22.46 -33.27
N PRO A 412 5.64 23.14 -32.49
CA PRO A 412 6.47 24.25 -32.98
C PRO A 412 7.27 23.96 -34.26
N GLY A 413 7.43 22.66 -34.62
CA GLY A 413 7.98 22.24 -35.91
C GLY A 413 6.97 21.99 -37.04
N GLY A 414 5.68 22.29 -36.84
CA GLY A 414 4.65 22.14 -37.89
C GLY A 414 4.15 20.71 -38.11
N THR A 415 4.54 19.74 -37.28
CA THR A 415 4.11 18.36 -37.39
C THR A 415 2.93 18.09 -36.45
N TYR A 416 1.88 17.49 -36.97
CA TYR A 416 0.71 17.14 -36.18
C TYR A 416 0.88 15.78 -35.53
N ILE A 417 0.52 15.67 -34.25
CA ILE A 417 0.47 14.40 -33.52
C ILE A 417 -1.00 13.97 -33.41
N ASN A 418 -1.30 12.79 -33.93
CA ASN A 418 -2.61 12.17 -33.77
C ASN A 418 -2.56 11.16 -32.61
N TYR A 419 -2.89 11.62 -31.43
CA TYR A 419 -2.83 10.83 -30.20
C TYR A 419 -3.76 9.61 -30.19
N ALA A 420 -4.81 9.61 -30.98
CA ALA A 420 -5.66 8.44 -31.14
C ALA A 420 -4.92 7.22 -31.72
N ASN A 421 -3.75 7.44 -32.34
CA ASN A 421 -2.94 6.42 -32.98
C ASN A 421 -1.53 6.30 -32.38
N VAL A 422 -1.27 6.89 -31.24
CA VAL A 422 0.01 6.71 -30.52
C VAL A 422 -0.06 5.40 -29.76
N THR A 423 0.98 4.60 -29.91
CA THR A 423 1.15 3.31 -29.23
C THR A 423 2.34 3.39 -28.29
N ARG A 424 2.16 2.90 -27.08
CA ARG A 424 3.19 2.83 -26.04
C ARG A 424 3.68 1.39 -25.86
N VAL A 425 5.01 1.26 -25.72
CA VAL A 425 5.66 0.06 -25.20
C VAL A 425 6.46 0.46 -23.97
N HIS A 426 6.35 -0.32 -22.90
CA HIS A 426 7.02 -0.04 -21.65
C HIS A 426 7.42 -1.32 -20.94
N GLU A 427 8.62 -1.32 -20.36
CA GLU A 427 9.19 -2.40 -19.55
C GLU A 427 9.64 -1.81 -18.22
N ASP A 428 9.29 -2.45 -17.12
CA ASP A 428 9.72 -2.11 -15.74
C ASP A 428 10.15 -3.40 -15.04
N ASP A 429 11.44 -3.64 -14.96
CA ASP A 429 12.02 -4.87 -14.45
C ASP A 429 12.71 -4.62 -13.11
N SER A 430 12.43 -5.46 -12.12
CA SER A 430 12.96 -5.27 -10.78
C SER A 430 13.51 -6.55 -10.16
N VAL A 431 14.54 -6.37 -9.33
CA VAL A 431 15.10 -7.39 -8.46
C VAL A 431 15.16 -6.88 -7.02
N LEU A 432 14.73 -7.73 -6.08
CA LEU A 432 14.94 -7.53 -4.64
C LEU A 432 15.72 -8.70 -4.09
N TRP A 433 16.75 -8.40 -3.31
CA TRP A 433 17.64 -9.39 -2.75
C TRP A 433 17.95 -9.11 -1.29
N LYS A 434 17.54 -10.02 -0.41
CA LYS A 434 17.91 -10.05 1.00
C LYS A 434 19.27 -10.73 1.11
N TYR A 435 20.32 -9.95 1.29
CA TYR A 435 21.70 -10.45 1.29
C TYR A 435 22.27 -10.68 2.69
N TYR A 436 21.54 -10.28 3.74
CA TYR A 436 21.93 -10.51 5.12
C TYR A 436 20.69 -10.70 6.00
N GLU A 437 20.77 -11.67 6.91
CA GLU A 437 19.76 -11.89 7.94
C GLU A 437 20.40 -12.44 9.21
N SER A 438 20.11 -11.80 10.34
CA SER A 438 20.53 -12.20 11.68
C SER A 438 19.46 -11.74 12.68
N PRO A 439 18.42 -12.56 12.93
CA PRO A 439 17.25 -12.13 13.71
C PRO A 439 17.57 -11.61 15.10
N ASP A 440 18.59 -12.16 15.76
CA ASP A 440 19.01 -11.78 17.11
C ASP A 440 20.17 -10.74 17.10
N GLY A 441 20.60 -10.28 15.94
CA GLY A 441 21.66 -9.27 15.79
C GLY A 441 21.16 -7.85 15.93
N VAL A 442 22.04 -6.93 16.28
CA VAL A 442 21.74 -5.48 16.25
C VAL A 442 21.25 -5.06 14.86
N ILE A 443 21.93 -5.54 13.81
CA ILE A 443 21.41 -5.50 12.45
C ILE A 443 20.69 -6.81 12.22
N SER A 444 19.37 -6.74 12.08
CA SER A 444 18.55 -7.93 11.91
C SER A 444 18.42 -8.37 10.46
N ARG A 445 18.50 -7.43 9.50
CA ARG A 445 18.35 -7.71 8.06
C ARG A 445 18.97 -6.63 7.20
N LYS A 446 19.42 -7.03 5.99
CA LYS A 446 19.74 -6.09 4.90
C LYS A 446 19.23 -6.60 3.57
N ALA A 447 18.69 -5.68 2.77
CA ALA A 447 18.21 -6.00 1.44
C ALA A 447 18.45 -4.85 0.45
N LEU A 448 18.59 -5.23 -0.81
CA LEU A 448 18.78 -4.35 -1.95
C LEU A 448 17.57 -4.47 -2.89
N SER A 449 17.15 -3.37 -3.48
CA SER A 449 16.25 -3.37 -4.64
C SER A 449 16.86 -2.60 -5.79
N PHE A 450 16.70 -3.12 -6.99
CA PHE A 450 17.13 -2.47 -8.23
C PHE A 450 16.02 -2.58 -9.25
N THR A 451 15.71 -1.46 -9.93
CA THR A 451 14.73 -1.39 -11.02
C THR A 451 15.34 -0.71 -12.22
N VAL A 452 15.01 -1.24 -13.40
CA VAL A 452 15.24 -0.60 -14.70
C VAL A 452 13.90 -0.38 -15.35
N ASP A 453 13.69 0.82 -15.89
CA ASP A 453 12.45 1.26 -16.48
C ASP A 453 12.70 1.84 -17.87
N LEU A 454 12.02 1.33 -18.88
CA LEU A 454 12.23 1.63 -20.29
C LEU A 454 10.89 1.92 -20.97
N GLY A 455 10.83 2.96 -21.77
CA GLY A 455 9.63 3.27 -22.52
C GLY A 455 9.90 3.83 -23.91
N CYS A 456 8.96 3.57 -24.80
CA CYS A 456 8.96 4.03 -26.17
C CYS A 456 7.55 4.26 -26.68
N GLU A 457 7.37 5.32 -27.45
CA GLU A 457 6.13 5.58 -28.18
C GLU A 457 6.37 5.71 -29.68
N TYR A 458 5.37 5.29 -30.44
CA TYR A 458 5.41 5.35 -31.89
C TYR A 458 3.98 5.43 -32.48
N GLY A 459 3.88 5.83 -33.75
CA GLY A 459 2.61 6.04 -34.41
C GLY A 459 2.07 7.46 -34.18
N GLY A 460 1.01 7.83 -34.87
CA GLY A 460 0.37 9.14 -34.74
C GLY A 460 1.25 10.36 -35.00
N GLY A 461 2.44 10.19 -35.57
CA GLY A 461 3.45 11.25 -35.75
C GLY A 461 4.52 11.29 -34.66
N VAL A 462 4.48 10.34 -33.71
CA VAL A 462 5.50 10.18 -32.67
C VAL A 462 6.48 9.06 -33.06
N HIS A 463 7.73 9.20 -32.68
CA HIS A 463 8.79 8.24 -32.95
C HIS A 463 9.62 7.93 -31.72
N CYS A 464 9.97 6.67 -31.52
CA CYS A 464 10.81 6.23 -30.41
C CYS A 464 12.20 6.91 -30.41
N SER A 465 12.81 7.10 -31.56
CA SER A 465 14.21 7.50 -31.67
C SER A 465 14.49 8.74 -32.53
N HIS A 466 13.51 9.27 -33.25
CA HIS A 466 13.70 10.33 -34.24
C HIS A 466 13.10 11.66 -33.81
N ASN A 467 13.85 12.73 -34.01
CA ASN A 467 13.32 14.08 -33.91
C ASN A 467 12.46 14.44 -35.17
N PRO A 468 11.48 15.35 -35.05
CA PRO A 468 11.23 16.23 -33.90
C PRO A 468 10.37 15.60 -32.79
N ASN A 469 9.67 14.50 -33.04
CA ASN A 469 8.66 13.93 -32.12
C ASN A 469 9.18 12.67 -31.44
N LYS A 470 10.41 12.74 -30.97
CA LYS A 470 11.05 11.63 -30.24
C LYS A 470 10.37 11.45 -28.87
N ALA A 471 9.93 10.23 -28.59
CA ALA A 471 9.32 9.89 -27.31
C ALA A 471 9.89 8.54 -26.83
N ASN A 472 10.89 8.61 -25.98
CA ASN A 472 11.43 7.47 -25.25
C ASN A 472 11.86 7.90 -23.86
N PHE A 473 12.05 6.89 -23.02
CA PHE A 473 12.38 7.04 -21.63
C PHE A 473 13.34 5.94 -21.21
N PHE A 474 14.26 6.30 -20.34
CA PHE A 474 15.10 5.37 -19.61
C PHE A 474 15.24 5.84 -18.17
N GLY A 475 14.97 4.95 -17.24
CA GLY A 475 15.14 5.19 -15.82
C GLY A 475 15.77 4.00 -15.11
N MET A 476 16.37 4.25 -13.98
CA MET A 476 16.76 3.22 -13.02
C MET A 476 16.75 3.77 -11.61
N MET A 477 16.51 2.89 -10.65
CA MET A 477 16.56 3.21 -9.23
C MET A 477 17.19 2.08 -8.44
N LEU A 478 17.86 2.46 -7.35
CA LEU A 478 18.56 1.54 -6.46
C LEU A 478 18.30 1.95 -5.02
N TYR A 479 17.94 1.00 -4.17
CA TYR A 479 17.74 1.21 -2.74
C TYR A 479 18.39 0.11 -1.93
N ASP A 480 19.04 0.50 -0.83
CA ASP A 480 19.54 -0.40 0.21
C ASP A 480 18.78 -0.10 1.51
N ARG A 481 18.24 -1.14 2.14
CA ARG A 481 17.54 -1.03 3.40
C ARG A 481 18.18 -1.92 4.45
N THR A 482 18.45 -1.33 5.61
CA THR A 482 18.96 -2.01 6.80
C THR A 482 17.94 -1.94 7.92
N TRP A 483 17.60 -3.09 8.49
CA TRP A 483 16.72 -3.22 9.66
C TRP A 483 17.55 -3.48 10.91
N PHE A 484 17.08 -2.95 12.03
CA PHE A 484 17.74 -3.03 13.33
C PHE A 484 16.74 -3.51 14.39
N ASP A 485 17.30 -4.08 15.47
CA ASP A 485 16.57 -4.44 16.68
C ASP A 485 15.26 -5.19 16.37
N HIS A 486 15.40 -6.43 15.87
CA HIS A 486 14.26 -7.29 15.52
C HIS A 486 13.30 -6.66 14.49
N ASN A 487 13.82 -5.85 13.58
CA ASN A 487 13.09 -5.09 12.55
C ASN A 487 12.19 -3.95 13.09
N ILE A 488 12.38 -3.51 14.34
CA ILE A 488 11.64 -2.37 14.91
C ILE A 488 12.05 -1.05 14.24
N TYR A 489 13.32 -0.93 13.88
CA TYR A 489 13.85 0.23 13.17
C TYR A 489 14.34 -0.16 11.78
N ALA A 490 14.24 0.78 10.84
CA ALA A 490 14.87 0.62 9.53
C ALA A 490 15.39 1.95 8.99
N VAL A 491 16.50 1.87 8.27
CA VAL A 491 17.05 2.97 7.47
C VAL A 491 17.10 2.52 6.04
N THR A 492 16.59 3.35 5.13
CA THR A 492 16.67 3.15 3.70
C THR A 492 17.42 4.32 3.07
N LEU A 493 18.39 4.00 2.24
CA LEU A 493 19.07 4.97 1.39
C LEU A 493 18.93 4.51 -0.05
N GLY A 494 18.52 5.42 -0.91
CA GLY A 494 18.42 5.11 -2.33
C GLY A 494 18.05 6.31 -3.15
N GLY A 495 17.65 6.05 -4.39
CA GLY A 495 17.26 7.05 -5.35
C GLY A 495 17.34 6.51 -6.76
N GLY A 496 17.17 7.39 -7.71
CA GLY A 496 17.20 7.01 -9.11
C GLY A 496 17.64 8.12 -10.02
N PHE A 497 17.70 7.76 -11.26
CA PHE A 497 17.89 8.74 -12.32
C PHE A 497 17.01 8.41 -13.51
N MET A 498 16.57 9.42 -14.24
CA MET A 498 15.84 9.22 -15.47
C MET A 498 16.31 10.16 -16.58
N ASN A 499 16.22 9.67 -17.79
CA ASN A 499 16.43 10.40 -19.02
C ASN A 499 15.16 10.28 -19.86
N ASN A 500 14.44 11.41 -19.98
CA ASN A 500 13.23 11.53 -20.81
C ASN A 500 13.51 12.52 -21.93
N PRO A 501 14.12 12.10 -23.05
CA PRO A 501 14.59 13.01 -24.09
C PRO A 501 13.48 13.61 -24.93
N GLY A 502 12.26 13.16 -24.75
CA GLY A 502 11.05 13.68 -25.39
C GLY A 502 9.96 13.91 -24.36
N ARG A 503 8.72 13.60 -24.72
CA ARG A 503 7.57 13.74 -23.84
C ARG A 503 6.89 12.39 -23.58
N TYR A 504 7.70 11.36 -23.40
CA TYR A 504 7.21 10.02 -23.16
C TYR A 504 6.39 9.94 -21.86
N LEU A 505 6.92 10.50 -20.78
CA LEU A 505 6.19 10.61 -19.54
C LEU A 505 5.65 12.03 -19.36
N ALA A 506 4.38 12.16 -19.03
CA ALA A 506 3.88 13.34 -18.40
C ALA A 506 4.35 13.26 -16.96
N LEU A 507 5.47 13.84 -16.71
CA LEU A 507 6.00 13.97 -15.37
C LEU A 507 4.93 14.59 -14.50
N VAL A 508 4.81 14.04 -13.34
CA VAL A 508 3.82 14.47 -12.38
C VAL A 508 4.14 15.87 -11.85
N PRO A 509 3.90 16.94 -12.58
CA PRO A 509 3.41 18.09 -11.90
C PRO A 509 1.99 17.73 -11.51
N PRO A 510 1.54 18.10 -10.37
CA PRO A 510 0.13 18.03 -10.06
C PRO A 510 -0.63 19.03 -10.93
N ILE A 511 -0.07 19.38 -12.02
CA ILE A 511 -0.58 20.43 -12.85
C ILE A 511 -1.42 19.78 -13.88
N ASN A 512 -2.61 19.98 -13.68
CA ASN A 512 -3.65 19.63 -14.56
C ASN A 512 -3.49 20.12 -15.92
N ALA A 513 -3.92 19.31 -16.84
CA ALA A 513 -3.85 19.57 -18.24
C ALA A 513 -2.43 19.94 -18.72
N ALA A 514 -1.44 19.71 -17.91
CA ALA A 514 -0.07 19.65 -18.34
C ALA A 514 0.10 18.40 -19.15
N THR A 515 -0.32 18.48 -20.35
CA THR A 515 -0.17 17.39 -21.27
C THR A 515 1.17 17.49 -21.94
N ALA A 516 1.64 16.38 -22.41
CA ALA A 516 2.80 16.33 -23.28
C ALA A 516 2.68 17.29 -24.48
N VAL A 517 1.49 17.68 -24.87
CA VAL A 517 1.23 18.56 -26.02
C VAL A 517 1.26 20.03 -25.70
N THR A 518 0.53 20.44 -24.67
CA THR A 518 0.50 21.84 -24.28
C THR A 518 1.81 22.26 -23.65
N GLY A 519 2.59 21.29 -23.19
CA GLY A 519 3.73 21.54 -22.35
C GLY A 519 3.31 22.20 -21.06
N THR A 520 4.05 21.92 -20.02
CA THR A 520 4.00 22.72 -18.84
C THR A 520 5.19 23.63 -18.84
N PRO A 521 5.14 24.74 -18.13
CA PRO A 521 6.34 25.52 -17.89
C PRO A 521 7.41 24.71 -17.15
N TYR A 522 7.03 23.59 -16.55
CA TYR A 522 7.90 22.69 -15.80
C TYR A 522 8.52 21.60 -16.66
N PHE A 523 8.27 21.56 -17.95
CA PHE A 523 8.72 20.50 -18.80
C PHE A 523 9.11 21.03 -20.18
N THR A 524 9.97 20.30 -20.87
CA THR A 524 10.33 20.63 -22.24
C THR A 524 9.08 20.66 -23.12
N GLN A 525 8.80 21.81 -23.74
CA GLN A 525 7.57 22.00 -24.52
C GLN A 525 7.60 21.26 -25.85
N ASN A 526 8.78 20.96 -26.35
CA ASN A 526 8.95 20.36 -27.66
C ASN A 526 9.37 18.91 -27.53
N PRO A 527 8.74 17.97 -28.25
CA PRO A 527 9.21 16.61 -28.36
C PRO A 527 10.68 16.54 -28.76
N GLY A 528 11.41 15.61 -28.18
CA GLY A 528 12.85 15.44 -28.42
C GLY A 528 13.76 16.37 -27.62
N GLN A 529 13.23 17.32 -26.86
CA GLN A 529 14.04 18.05 -25.88
C GLN A 529 14.37 17.15 -24.71
N LYS A 530 15.63 17.23 -24.28
CA LYS A 530 16.16 16.40 -23.21
C LYS A 530 15.67 16.88 -21.85
N LEU A 531 15.20 15.95 -21.01
CA LEU A 531 15.05 16.11 -19.59
C LEU A 531 15.83 15.02 -18.88
N TYR A 532 16.77 15.42 -18.03
CA TYR A 532 17.57 14.55 -17.21
C TYR A 532 17.36 14.92 -15.74
N GLN A 533 16.97 13.94 -14.94
CA GLN A 533 16.71 14.14 -13.51
C GLN A 533 17.33 13.01 -12.71
N TRP A 534 17.69 13.31 -11.45
CA TRP A 534 18.08 12.33 -10.46
C TRP A 534 17.63 12.77 -9.08
N ASP A 535 17.46 11.81 -8.20
CA ASP A 535 17.02 12.01 -6.84
C ASP A 535 17.70 11.05 -5.86
N MET A 536 17.62 11.41 -4.58
CA MET A 536 18.06 10.60 -3.47
C MET A 536 17.09 10.74 -2.30
N GLN A 537 16.79 9.63 -1.63
CA GLN A 537 15.98 9.57 -0.43
C GLN A 537 16.77 8.94 0.71
N LEU A 538 16.69 9.55 1.89
CA LEU A 538 17.13 8.97 3.15
C LEU A 538 15.92 8.88 4.07
N ASN A 539 15.45 7.66 4.30
CA ASN A 539 14.26 7.36 5.09
C ASN A 539 14.65 6.62 6.38
N PHE A 540 14.02 7.01 7.49
CA PHE A 540 14.06 6.30 8.75
C PHE A 540 12.64 5.90 9.14
N GLN A 541 12.47 4.66 9.57
CA GLN A 541 11.19 4.14 10.06
C GLN A 541 11.34 3.53 11.46
N TYR A 542 10.38 3.84 12.31
CA TYR A 542 10.14 3.20 13.59
C TYR A 542 8.83 2.41 13.52
N MET A 543 8.91 1.10 13.70
CA MET A 543 7.85 0.13 13.47
C MET A 543 7.59 -0.71 14.74
N PRO A 544 7.06 -0.09 15.82
CA PRO A 544 6.92 -0.76 17.12
C PRO A 544 5.92 -1.92 17.11
N LYS A 545 5.04 -1.97 16.13
CA LYS A 545 4.05 -3.02 15.88
C LYS A 545 3.89 -3.20 14.38
N ASP A 546 3.39 -4.36 13.97
CA ASP A 546 3.18 -4.69 12.55
C ASP A 546 2.13 -3.81 11.85
N TRP A 547 1.34 -3.07 12.60
CA TRP A 547 0.23 -2.25 12.10
C TRP A 547 0.54 -0.75 11.98
N ILE A 548 1.69 -0.29 12.52
CA ILE A 548 2.03 1.15 12.54
C ILE A 548 3.49 1.39 12.18
N THR A 549 3.71 2.43 11.38
CA THR A 549 5.03 2.99 11.06
C THR A 549 5.03 4.48 11.36
N TRP A 550 6.00 4.91 12.15
CA TRP A 550 6.43 6.31 12.21
C TRP A 550 7.60 6.46 11.27
N TRP A 551 7.57 7.48 10.44
CA TRP A 551 8.63 7.70 9.47
C TRP A 551 9.12 9.15 9.48
N THR A 552 10.36 9.35 9.06
CA THR A 552 10.89 10.64 8.62
C THR A 552 11.82 10.43 7.43
N GLU A 553 11.78 11.37 6.50
CA GLU A 553 12.50 11.27 5.24
C GLU A 553 13.06 12.62 4.82
N VAL A 554 14.22 12.59 4.17
CA VAL A 554 14.75 13.70 3.41
C VAL A 554 14.88 13.26 1.97
N THR A 555 14.21 13.98 1.08
CA THR A 555 14.26 13.79 -0.37
C THR A 555 15.05 14.94 -0.99
N PHE A 556 16.04 14.62 -1.80
CA PHE A 556 16.79 15.57 -2.63
C PHE A 556 16.54 15.26 -4.10
N ARG A 557 16.24 16.29 -4.90
CA ARG A 557 15.94 16.17 -6.33
C ARG A 557 16.73 17.18 -7.14
N HIS A 558 17.16 16.77 -8.33
CA HIS A 558 17.84 17.62 -9.28
C HIS A 558 17.36 17.37 -10.71
N SER A 559 17.18 18.45 -11.46
CA SER A 559 16.86 18.42 -12.90
C SER A 559 17.83 19.30 -13.68
N ASP A 560 18.17 18.93 -14.89
CA ASP A 560 19.00 19.75 -15.80
C ASP A 560 18.23 20.92 -16.41
N VAL A 561 16.90 20.94 -16.25
CA VAL A 561 16.03 22.08 -16.59
C VAL A 561 15.30 22.57 -15.34
N PRO A 562 14.97 23.86 -15.22
CA PRO A 562 14.12 24.34 -14.14
C PRO A 562 12.78 23.61 -14.15
N TYR A 563 12.43 23.00 -13.03
CA TYR A 563 11.28 22.10 -12.94
C TYR A 563 10.37 22.37 -11.73
N TRP A 564 10.93 22.65 -10.56
CA TRP A 564 10.19 22.89 -9.33
C TRP A 564 9.90 24.37 -9.09
N SER A 565 8.77 24.68 -8.46
CA SER A 565 8.46 26.05 -8.03
C SER A 565 9.46 26.52 -6.98
N GLY A 566 10.00 27.72 -7.16
CA GLY A 566 10.83 28.41 -6.18
C GLY A 566 10.01 29.27 -5.22
N SER A 567 10.69 30.08 -4.41
CA SER A 567 10.08 30.87 -3.33
C SER A 567 9.09 31.94 -3.75
N GLY A 568 9.15 32.39 -5.00
CA GLY A 568 8.16 33.27 -5.61
C GLY A 568 7.15 32.53 -6.49
N GLY A 569 7.26 31.22 -6.58
CA GLY A 569 6.54 30.41 -7.53
C GLY A 569 5.15 30.01 -7.06
N VAL A 570 4.26 29.91 -8.02
CA VAL A 570 2.92 29.33 -7.88
C VAL A 570 2.71 28.32 -9.00
N THR A 571 1.92 27.30 -8.74
CA THR A 571 1.54 26.34 -9.78
C THR A 571 0.70 26.98 -10.87
N PRO A 572 0.72 26.47 -12.10
CA PRO A 572 -0.02 27.08 -13.21
C PRO A 572 -1.53 27.07 -12.93
N PRO A 573 -2.20 28.08 -13.49
CA PRO A 573 -3.65 28.08 -13.56
C PRO A 573 -4.13 26.87 -14.33
N ALA A 574 -5.21 26.31 -13.96
CA ALA A 574 -5.88 25.13 -14.43
C ALA A 574 -5.85 24.02 -13.41
N GLY A 575 -5.28 24.31 -12.31
CA GLY A 575 -5.44 23.58 -11.09
C GLY A 575 -5.43 22.07 -11.23
N ASN A 576 -6.20 21.39 -10.46
CA ASN A 576 -6.34 19.96 -10.41
C ASN A 576 -7.59 19.48 -11.10
N ASN A 577 -7.49 18.45 -11.86
CA ASN A 577 -8.54 17.54 -12.26
C ASN A 577 -9.97 18.01 -12.06
N GLY A 578 -10.43 18.90 -12.91
CA GLY A 578 -11.83 19.27 -12.98
C GLY A 578 -12.38 20.10 -11.82
N SER A 579 -11.55 20.49 -10.89
CA SER A 579 -11.93 21.45 -9.85
C SER A 579 -10.99 22.64 -9.93
N PRO A 580 -11.28 23.62 -10.78
CA PRO A 580 -10.53 24.84 -10.79
C PRO A 580 -10.62 25.46 -9.41
N SER A 581 -9.53 25.42 -8.69
CA SER A 581 -9.38 26.18 -7.47
C SER A 581 -8.97 27.60 -7.81
N SER A 582 -9.09 28.49 -6.87
CA SER A 582 -8.54 29.83 -6.98
C SER A 582 -7.02 29.77 -7.02
N PHE A 583 -6.38 30.59 -7.83
CA PHE A 583 -4.94 30.74 -7.90
C PHE A 583 -4.51 32.07 -7.33
N VAL A 584 -3.31 32.08 -6.78
CA VAL A 584 -2.64 33.32 -6.41
C VAL A 584 -1.66 33.68 -7.52
N CYS A 585 -1.85 34.79 -8.14
CA CYS A 585 -0.94 35.32 -9.14
C CYS A 585 0.19 36.11 -8.48
N ASN A 586 1.26 36.39 -9.21
CA ASN A 586 2.41 37.12 -8.69
C ASN A 586 2.10 38.55 -8.19
N ASN A 587 0.96 39.10 -8.57
CA ASN A 587 0.46 40.39 -8.06
C ASN A 587 -0.37 40.24 -6.77
N GLY A 588 -0.51 39.03 -6.22
CA GLY A 588 -1.29 38.73 -5.03
C GLY A 588 -2.80 38.58 -5.27
N SER A 589 -3.29 38.71 -6.50
CA SER A 589 -4.70 38.48 -6.80
C SER A 589 -5.02 36.98 -6.76
N VAL A 590 -6.24 36.65 -6.29
CA VAL A 590 -6.78 35.31 -6.26
C VAL A 590 -7.84 35.21 -7.36
N ILE A 591 -7.64 34.31 -8.31
CA ILE A 591 -8.54 34.13 -9.46
C ILE A 591 -9.00 32.69 -9.57
N GLY A 592 -10.09 32.46 -10.32
CA GLY A 592 -10.54 31.14 -10.72
C GLY A 592 -9.65 30.54 -11.83
N ALA A 593 -10.19 29.57 -12.56
CA ALA A 593 -9.48 28.82 -13.59
C ALA A 593 -8.96 29.64 -14.78
N ASP A 594 -9.36 30.89 -14.91
CA ASP A 594 -8.91 31.79 -15.95
C ASP A 594 -7.49 32.29 -15.66
N SER A 595 -6.81 32.76 -16.70
CA SER A 595 -5.42 33.14 -16.57
C SER A 595 -5.25 34.36 -15.64
N CYS A 596 -4.17 34.41 -14.91
CA CYS A 596 -3.75 35.57 -14.13
C CYS A 596 -3.68 36.86 -14.97
N ALA A 597 -3.54 36.77 -16.28
CA ALA A 597 -3.49 37.89 -17.18
C ALA A 597 -4.84 38.65 -17.26
N SER A 598 -5.98 38.00 -17.08
CA SER A 598 -7.31 38.65 -17.08
C SER A 598 -7.49 39.60 -15.90
N GLU A 599 -6.78 39.38 -14.80
CA GLU A 599 -6.80 40.19 -13.58
C GLU A 599 -5.60 41.17 -13.51
N GLY A 600 -4.86 41.33 -14.61
CA GLY A 600 -3.68 42.21 -14.66
C GLY A 600 -2.43 41.60 -13.99
N GLY A 601 -2.47 40.34 -13.58
CA GLY A 601 -1.33 39.58 -13.05
C GLY A 601 -0.72 38.69 -14.13
N ILE A 602 0.51 38.26 -13.90
CA ILE A 602 1.21 37.26 -14.70
C ILE A 602 1.46 36.05 -13.82
N TRP A 603 1.05 34.88 -14.32
CA TRP A 603 1.44 33.63 -13.63
C TRP A 603 2.96 33.50 -13.70
N TYR A 604 3.56 33.24 -12.53
CA TYR A 604 4.99 33.19 -12.40
C TYR A 604 5.40 31.92 -11.61
N PRO A 605 5.95 30.93 -12.27
CA PRO A 605 6.33 29.66 -11.63
C PRO A 605 7.63 29.75 -10.82
N ASP A 606 8.49 30.72 -11.06
CA ASP A 606 9.80 30.90 -10.42
C ASP A 606 10.58 29.57 -10.33
N LEU A 607 10.73 28.91 -11.49
CA LEU A 607 11.23 27.54 -11.54
C LEU A 607 12.71 27.45 -11.16
N VAL A 608 13.03 26.43 -10.40
CA VAL A 608 14.39 26.08 -9.97
C VAL A 608 14.74 24.65 -10.38
N THR A 609 16.04 24.34 -10.41
CA THR A 609 16.59 23.04 -10.84
C THR A 609 16.79 22.04 -9.69
N ARG A 610 16.47 22.44 -8.47
CA ARG A 610 16.68 21.61 -7.26
C ARG A 610 15.50 21.73 -6.33
N GLU A 611 15.25 20.64 -5.61
CA GLU A 611 14.26 20.58 -4.56
C GLU A 611 14.80 19.76 -3.40
N VAL A 612 14.51 20.20 -2.20
CA VAL A 612 14.78 19.46 -0.96
C VAL A 612 13.49 19.45 -0.17
N ILE A 613 13.02 18.27 0.19
CA ILE A 613 11.84 18.09 1.04
C ILE A 613 12.27 17.32 2.28
N TRP A 614 11.81 17.76 3.43
CA TRP A 614 11.81 16.99 4.65
C TRP A 614 10.37 16.62 5.01
N GLY A 615 10.16 15.38 5.41
CA GLY A 615 8.86 14.90 5.82
C GLY A 615 8.90 14.01 7.05
N ALA A 616 7.77 13.94 7.74
CA ALA A 616 7.53 13.00 8.82
C ALA A 616 6.03 12.66 8.89
N GLY A 617 5.72 11.44 9.31
CA GLY A 617 4.32 11.03 9.36
C GLY A 617 4.08 9.68 10.04
N ILE A 618 2.84 9.25 9.92
CA ILE A 618 2.33 8.02 10.51
C ILE A 618 1.57 7.24 9.45
N LEU A 619 1.93 5.98 9.31
CA LEU A 619 1.27 5.03 8.44
C LEU A 619 0.65 3.91 9.30
N VAL A 620 -0.62 3.62 9.08
CA VAL A 620 -1.34 2.56 9.77
C VAL A 620 -2.01 1.64 8.77
N LYS A 621 -1.93 0.33 9.01
CA LYS A 621 -2.66 -0.70 8.25
C LYS A 621 -3.14 -1.79 9.20
N PHE A 622 -4.44 -2.01 9.20
CA PHE A 622 -5.09 -3.15 9.84
C PHE A 622 -5.61 -4.12 8.79
#